data_6c7acd2def352c9dbf2fd6cdf68dc252
#
_entry.id   6c7acd2def352c9dbf2fd6cdf68dc252
#
_cell.length_a   1.000
_cell.length_b   1.000
_cell.length_c   1.000
_cell.angle_alpha   90.00
_cell.angle_beta   90.00
_cell.angle_gamma   90.00
#
_symmetry.space_group_name_H-M   'P 1'
#
loop_
_entity.id
_entity.type
_entity.pdbx_description
1 polymer ?
#
loop_
_entity_poly.entity_id
_entity_poly.type
_entity_poly.pdbx_seq_one_letter_code
_entity_poly.pdbx_strand_id
1 'polypeptide(L)'
;CELVDLALLFGERLTEKKREKNLLDFEDMEHLALQILLKEEENGQMVPSDTALEYREQFVEILIDEYQDSNLVQEFLLQSISGEDDGRFNRFMVGDVKQSIYKFRLARPELFLEKFATYQKEDGSCVRVDLKQNFRSRHEVTDCVNDLFLQLMHRELGGVEYDADAALYPAAQFPEADGE
;
A
#
# COMPACT_ATOMS: atom_id res chain seq x y z
N CYS A 1 -2.14 32.42 9.65
CA CYS A 1 -1.73 32.01 11.02
C CYS A 1 -0.22 31.85 11.00
N GLU A 2 0.50 32.47 11.93
CA GLU A 2 1.99 32.52 11.96
C GLU A 2 2.65 31.15 11.80
N LEU A 3 2.07 30.09 12.38
CA LEU A 3 2.60 28.72 12.25
C LEU A 3 2.48 28.19 10.82
N VAL A 4 1.38 28.50 10.14
CA VAL A 4 1.19 28.09 8.72
C VAL A 4 2.16 28.85 7.83
N ASP A 5 2.30 30.17 8.06
CA ASP A 5 3.20 31.02 7.28
C ASP A 5 4.66 30.57 7.47
N LEU A 6 5.04 30.17 8.69
CA LEU A 6 6.37 29.63 9.00
C LEU A 6 6.59 28.27 8.28
N ALA A 7 5.58 27.40 8.27
CA ALA A 7 5.65 26.10 7.59
C ALA A 7 5.81 26.26 6.08
N LEU A 8 5.06 27.18 5.47
CA LEU A 8 5.19 27.49 4.03
C LEU A 8 6.58 28.04 3.70
N LEU A 9 7.06 29.02 4.49
CA LEU A 9 8.39 29.59 4.32
C LEU A 9 9.48 28.53 4.46
N PHE A 10 9.34 27.62 5.43
CA PHE A 10 10.27 26.49 5.59
C PHE A 10 10.28 25.60 4.36
N GLY A 11 9.10 25.24 3.82
CA GLY A 11 8.98 24.41 2.62
C GLY A 11 9.66 25.05 1.39
N GLU A 12 9.44 26.37 1.19
CA GLU A 12 10.09 27.13 0.11
C GLU A 12 11.62 27.10 0.26
N ARG A 13 12.14 27.39 1.47
CA ARG A 13 13.56 27.39 1.75
C ARG A 13 14.21 26.02 1.59
N LEU A 14 13.50 24.96 2.02
CA LEU A 14 13.96 23.58 1.85
C LEU A 14 14.08 23.22 0.37
N THR A 15 13.07 23.58 -0.43
CA THR A 15 13.08 23.34 -1.87
C THR A 15 14.22 24.09 -2.58
N GLU A 16 14.45 25.36 -2.22
CA GLU A 16 15.60 26.13 -2.74
C GLU A 16 16.92 25.43 -2.42
N LYS A 17 17.10 24.99 -1.16
CA LYS A 17 18.33 24.32 -0.72
C LYS A 17 18.54 22.96 -1.39
N LYS A 18 17.47 22.19 -1.62
CA LYS A 18 17.56 20.96 -2.40
C LYS A 18 18.00 21.22 -3.83
N ARG A 19 17.43 22.26 -4.49
CA ARG A 19 17.83 22.65 -5.86
C ARG A 19 19.28 23.10 -5.96
N GLU A 20 19.75 23.95 -5.03
CA GLU A 20 21.17 24.38 -4.98
C GLU A 20 22.16 23.20 -4.90
N LYS A 21 21.74 22.12 -4.25
CA LYS A 21 22.57 20.94 -4.02
C LYS A 21 22.31 19.80 -5.02
N ASN A 22 21.35 19.96 -5.93
CA ASN A 22 20.86 18.89 -6.82
C ASN A 22 20.46 17.62 -6.06
N LEU A 23 19.69 17.78 -4.98
CA LEU A 23 19.19 16.70 -4.14
C LEU A 23 17.66 16.57 -4.29
N LEU A 24 17.22 15.33 -4.30
CA LEU A 24 15.81 14.93 -4.19
C LEU A 24 15.69 13.91 -3.06
N ASP A 25 14.62 14.00 -2.29
CA ASP A 25 14.23 12.91 -1.40
C ASP A 25 13.10 12.07 -2.04
N PHE A 26 12.65 11.02 -1.33
CA PHE A 26 11.62 10.14 -1.86
C PHE A 26 10.27 10.84 -2.09
N GLU A 27 9.90 11.75 -1.19
CA GLU A 27 8.66 12.54 -1.33
C GLU A 27 8.72 13.47 -2.55
N ASP A 28 9.87 14.09 -2.81
CA ASP A 28 10.05 14.89 -4.02
C ASP A 28 9.84 14.06 -5.29
N MET A 29 10.36 12.82 -5.32
CA MET A 29 10.21 11.93 -6.48
C MET A 29 8.74 11.55 -6.71
N GLU A 30 8.01 11.20 -5.65
CA GLU A 30 6.58 10.89 -5.74
C GLU A 30 5.76 12.08 -6.23
N HIS A 31 5.99 13.28 -5.69
CA HIS A 31 5.28 14.49 -6.11
C HIS A 31 5.64 14.94 -7.53
N LEU A 32 6.90 14.83 -7.93
CA LEU A 32 7.31 15.11 -9.31
C LEU A 32 6.68 14.12 -10.30
N ALA A 33 6.60 12.84 -9.93
CA ALA A 33 5.91 11.84 -10.73
C ALA A 33 4.42 12.18 -10.88
N LEU A 34 3.74 12.61 -9.80
CA LEU A 34 2.35 13.08 -9.91
C LEU A 34 2.20 14.26 -10.87
N GLN A 35 3.11 15.24 -10.82
CA GLN A 35 3.09 16.40 -11.73
C GLN A 35 3.29 16.00 -13.20
N ILE A 36 3.97 14.90 -13.48
CA ILE A 36 4.14 14.36 -14.83
C ILE A 36 2.90 13.58 -15.27
N LEU A 37 2.33 12.79 -14.36
CA LEU A 37 1.26 11.85 -14.66
C LEU A 37 -0.15 12.43 -14.54
N LEU A 38 -0.31 13.56 -13.86
CA LEU A 38 -1.59 14.24 -13.71
C LEU A 38 -1.53 15.64 -14.33
N LYS A 39 -2.64 16.07 -14.93
CA LYS A 39 -2.86 17.44 -15.41
C LYS A 39 -4.15 17.99 -14.79
N GLU A 40 -4.17 19.28 -14.54
CA GLU A 40 -5.36 20.00 -14.06
C GLU A 40 -6.17 20.50 -15.26
N GLU A 41 -7.45 20.17 -15.29
CA GLU A 41 -8.39 20.73 -16.27
C GLU A 41 -8.89 22.12 -15.84
N GLU A 42 -9.55 22.84 -16.75
CA GLU A 42 -10.11 24.18 -16.51
C GLU A 42 -11.11 24.24 -15.32
N ASN A 43 -11.74 23.11 -15.00
CA ASN A 43 -12.67 22.98 -13.86
C ASN A 43 -11.96 22.73 -12.53
N GLY A 44 -10.63 22.62 -12.50
CA GLY A 44 -9.81 22.30 -11.33
C GLY A 44 -9.71 20.80 -11.03
N GLN A 45 -10.23 19.93 -11.89
CA GLN A 45 -10.15 18.49 -11.72
C GLN A 45 -8.81 17.95 -12.20
N MET A 46 -8.18 17.09 -11.39
CA MET A 46 -6.96 16.38 -11.77
C MET A 46 -7.34 15.15 -12.61
N VAL A 47 -6.76 15.04 -13.78
CA VAL A 47 -6.97 13.91 -14.71
C VAL A 47 -5.63 13.36 -15.18
N PRO A 48 -5.57 12.11 -15.67
CA PRO A 48 -4.35 11.55 -16.25
C PRO A 48 -3.82 12.39 -17.40
N SER A 49 -2.52 12.64 -17.39
CA SER A 49 -1.82 13.32 -18.48
C SER A 49 -1.65 12.40 -19.69
N ASP A 50 -1.23 12.95 -20.82
CA ASP A 50 -0.93 12.15 -22.01
C ASP A 50 0.19 11.12 -21.74
N THR A 51 1.18 11.47 -20.92
CA THR A 51 2.21 10.53 -20.44
C THR A 51 1.63 9.38 -19.62
N ALA A 52 0.67 9.66 -18.73
CA ALA A 52 0.00 8.60 -17.97
C ALA A 52 -0.79 7.66 -18.89
N LEU A 53 -1.46 8.21 -19.91
CA LEU A 53 -2.19 7.42 -20.90
C LEU A 53 -1.25 6.53 -21.73
N GLU A 54 -0.05 7.01 -22.09
CA GLU A 54 0.98 6.19 -22.74
C GLU A 54 1.40 5.00 -21.84
N TYR A 55 1.60 5.21 -20.54
CA TYR A 55 1.88 4.12 -19.60
C TYR A 55 0.71 3.15 -19.45
N ARG A 56 -0.53 3.63 -19.45
CA ARG A 56 -1.73 2.76 -19.46
C ARG A 56 -1.75 1.79 -20.63
N GLU A 57 -1.29 2.22 -21.81
CA GLU A 57 -1.19 1.36 -22.98
C GLU A 57 -0.01 0.39 -22.92
N GLN A 58 1.08 0.77 -22.26
CA GLN A 58 2.28 -0.06 -22.14
C GLN A 58 2.12 -1.17 -21.07
N PHE A 59 1.47 -0.85 -19.96
CA PHE A 59 1.39 -1.79 -18.84
C PHE A 59 0.23 -2.76 -19.02
N VAL A 60 0.56 -4.01 -19.26
CA VAL A 60 -0.40 -5.12 -19.31
C VAL A 60 -0.88 -5.44 -17.90
N GLU A 61 0.04 -5.50 -16.95
CA GLU A 61 -0.21 -5.77 -15.53
C GLU A 61 0.65 -4.87 -14.66
N ILE A 62 0.12 -4.45 -13.52
CA ILE A 62 0.79 -3.67 -12.48
C ILE A 62 0.78 -4.49 -11.21
N LEU A 63 1.96 -4.96 -10.78
CA LEU A 63 2.13 -5.82 -9.61
C LEU A 63 2.65 -5.00 -8.45
N ILE A 64 1.93 -4.99 -7.33
CA ILE A 64 2.24 -4.19 -6.14
C ILE A 64 2.39 -5.13 -4.95
N ASP A 65 3.54 -5.10 -4.32
CA ASP A 65 3.81 -5.82 -3.08
C ASP A 65 3.69 -4.88 -1.88
N GLU A 66 3.47 -5.44 -0.69
CA GLU A 66 3.32 -4.70 0.58
C GLU A 66 2.31 -3.54 0.48
N TYR A 67 1.19 -3.77 -0.22
CA TYR A 67 0.23 -2.71 -0.51
C TYR A 67 -0.38 -2.04 0.74
N GLN A 68 -0.38 -2.72 1.91
CA GLN A 68 -0.81 -2.14 3.18
C GLN A 68 0.03 -0.94 3.64
N ASP A 69 1.26 -0.79 3.10
CA ASP A 69 2.16 0.31 3.43
C ASP A 69 2.11 1.46 2.42
N SER A 70 1.22 1.37 1.42
CA SER A 70 1.02 2.42 0.42
C SER A 70 0.42 3.67 1.03
N ASN A 71 0.86 4.83 0.53
CA ASN A 71 0.28 6.13 0.86
C ASN A 71 -0.66 6.63 -0.24
N LEU A 72 -1.36 7.75 0.00
CA LEU A 72 -2.29 8.32 -0.99
C LEU A 72 -1.60 8.78 -2.28
N VAL A 73 -0.37 9.29 -2.19
CA VAL A 73 0.38 9.75 -3.37
C VAL A 73 0.66 8.57 -4.29
N GLN A 74 1.13 7.45 -3.71
CA GLN A 74 1.38 6.21 -4.44
C GLN A 74 0.08 5.64 -5.03
N GLU A 75 -1.03 5.68 -4.30
CA GLU A 75 -2.32 5.23 -4.84
C GLU A 75 -2.75 6.07 -6.05
N PHE A 76 -2.60 7.40 -6.01
CA PHE A 76 -2.89 8.26 -7.15
C PHE A 76 -1.96 8.00 -8.34
N LEU A 77 -0.68 7.75 -8.11
CA LEU A 77 0.27 7.36 -9.15
C LEU A 77 -0.18 6.05 -9.83
N LEU A 78 -0.50 5.03 -9.03
CA LEU A 78 -0.95 3.74 -9.53
C LEU A 78 -2.27 3.85 -10.31
N GLN A 79 -3.23 4.62 -9.80
CA GLN A 79 -4.50 4.86 -10.46
C GLN A 79 -4.31 5.58 -11.79
N SER A 80 -3.42 6.58 -11.85
CA SER A 80 -3.20 7.36 -13.08
C SER A 80 -2.66 6.53 -14.24
N ILE A 81 -1.88 5.47 -13.96
CA ILE A 81 -1.27 4.58 -14.96
C ILE A 81 -2.00 3.24 -15.12
N SER A 82 -3.01 2.96 -14.31
CA SER A 82 -3.83 1.75 -14.42
C SER A 82 -4.95 1.94 -15.46
N GLY A 83 -5.44 0.84 -15.99
CA GLY A 83 -6.56 0.84 -16.95
C GLY A 83 -7.93 0.79 -16.29
N GLU A 84 -8.07 0.98 -14.99
CA GLU A 84 -9.34 0.80 -14.27
C GLU A 84 -10.45 1.73 -14.76
N ASP A 85 -10.13 2.99 -15.04
CA ASP A 85 -11.07 3.97 -15.59
C ASP A 85 -11.61 3.56 -16.99
N ASP A 86 -10.82 2.76 -17.72
CA ASP A 86 -11.17 2.22 -19.04
C ASP A 86 -11.80 0.83 -18.95
N GLY A 87 -12.07 0.34 -17.74
CA GLY A 87 -12.62 -1.00 -17.47
C GLY A 87 -11.60 -2.14 -17.60
N ARG A 88 -10.31 -1.84 -17.67
CA ARG A 88 -9.21 -2.81 -17.66
C ARG A 88 -8.66 -2.94 -16.23
N PHE A 89 -9.07 -3.97 -15.53
CA PHE A 89 -8.64 -4.23 -14.15
C PHE A 89 -7.28 -4.95 -14.16
N ASN A 90 -6.20 -4.21 -14.30
CA ASN A 90 -4.84 -4.71 -14.50
C ASN A 90 -3.92 -4.54 -13.28
N ARG A 91 -4.46 -4.27 -12.10
CA ARG A 91 -3.67 -4.19 -10.86
C ARG A 91 -3.76 -5.50 -10.08
N PHE A 92 -2.61 -6.05 -9.68
CA PHE A 92 -2.48 -7.16 -8.77
C PHE A 92 -1.75 -6.67 -7.51
N MET A 93 -2.43 -6.71 -6.38
CA MET A 93 -1.93 -6.18 -5.12
C MET A 93 -1.78 -7.30 -4.11
N VAL A 94 -0.62 -7.37 -3.47
CA VAL A 94 -0.34 -8.29 -2.37
C VAL A 94 -0.05 -7.50 -1.11
N GLY A 95 -0.55 -7.96 0.03
CA GLY A 95 -0.30 -7.31 1.29
C GLY A 95 -0.93 -8.06 2.46
N ASP A 96 -0.57 -7.64 3.64
CA ASP A 96 -1.14 -8.12 4.89
C ASP A 96 -1.33 -6.93 5.85
N VAL A 97 -2.56 -6.51 6.04
CA VAL A 97 -2.89 -5.36 6.89
C VAL A 97 -2.39 -5.53 8.34
N LYS A 98 -2.24 -6.76 8.84
CA LYS A 98 -1.68 -7.06 10.17
C LYS A 98 -0.19 -6.67 10.28
N GLN A 99 0.50 -6.56 9.16
CA GLN A 99 1.91 -6.17 9.07
C GLN A 99 2.10 -4.68 8.81
N SER A 100 1.03 -3.87 8.74
CA SER A 100 1.13 -2.43 8.55
C SER A 100 1.71 -1.76 9.79
N ILE A 101 2.97 -1.35 9.72
CA ILE A 101 3.71 -0.69 10.80
C ILE A 101 4.20 0.71 10.39
N TYR A 102 3.96 1.15 9.15
CA TYR A 102 4.51 2.40 8.61
C TYR A 102 3.52 3.57 8.63
N LYS A 103 2.50 3.55 9.50
CA LYS A 103 1.54 4.64 9.65
C LYS A 103 2.21 6.00 9.93
N PHE A 104 3.35 5.99 10.64
CA PHE A 104 4.16 7.19 10.89
C PHE A 104 4.85 7.75 9.62
N ARG A 105 4.88 6.98 8.53
CA ARG A 105 5.32 7.40 7.19
C ARG A 105 4.15 7.68 6.25
N LEU A 106 2.98 8.01 6.80
CA LEU A 106 1.75 8.31 6.08
C LEU A 106 1.16 7.12 5.30
N ALA A 107 1.61 5.88 5.60
CA ALA A 107 0.94 4.69 5.08
C ALA A 107 -0.56 4.71 5.45
N ARG A 108 -1.39 4.27 4.51
CA ARG A 108 -2.84 4.27 4.61
C ARG A 108 -3.39 2.85 4.48
N PRO A 109 -3.28 2.03 5.54
CA PRO A 109 -3.81 0.65 5.50
C PRO A 109 -5.31 0.61 5.20
N GLU A 110 -6.02 1.72 5.38
CA GLU A 110 -7.43 1.86 5.01
C GLU A 110 -7.66 1.62 3.51
N LEU A 111 -6.70 1.95 2.64
CA LEU A 111 -6.77 1.67 1.19
C LEU A 111 -6.83 0.16 0.92
N PHE A 112 -6.03 -0.62 1.65
CA PHE A 112 -6.06 -2.07 1.56
C PHE A 112 -7.36 -2.64 2.15
N LEU A 113 -7.78 -2.16 3.32
CA LEU A 113 -9.01 -2.62 3.99
C LEU A 113 -10.26 -2.35 3.15
N GLU A 114 -10.33 -1.23 2.44
CA GLU A 114 -11.44 -0.94 1.53
C GLU A 114 -11.52 -1.98 0.40
N LYS A 115 -10.39 -2.27 -0.25
CA LYS A 115 -10.32 -3.29 -1.30
C LYS A 115 -10.62 -4.68 -0.74
N PHE A 116 -10.09 -5.01 0.44
CA PHE A 116 -10.37 -6.26 1.14
C PHE A 116 -11.86 -6.45 1.45
N ALA A 117 -12.58 -5.37 1.77
CA ALA A 117 -14.01 -5.40 2.08
C ALA A 117 -14.89 -5.44 0.82
N THR A 118 -14.44 -4.83 -0.28
CA THR A 118 -15.25 -4.64 -1.49
C THR A 118 -15.00 -5.69 -2.57
N TYR A 119 -13.80 -6.25 -2.65
CA TYR A 119 -13.45 -7.28 -3.64
C TYR A 119 -14.10 -8.61 -3.30
N GLN A 120 -14.63 -9.29 -4.29
CA GLN A 120 -15.33 -10.56 -4.13
C GLN A 120 -14.36 -11.73 -4.05
N LYS A 121 -14.75 -12.81 -3.35
CA LYS A 121 -13.92 -14.04 -3.25
C LYS A 121 -14.02 -14.93 -4.49
N GLU A 122 -15.06 -14.77 -5.27
CA GLU A 122 -15.36 -15.53 -6.48
C GLU A 122 -15.76 -14.52 -7.56
N ASP A 123 -15.94 -14.95 -8.76
CA ASP A 123 -16.28 -14.24 -9.98
C ASP A 123 -16.56 -12.73 -9.90
N GLY A 124 -15.77 -11.94 -10.60
CA GLY A 124 -15.94 -10.49 -10.68
C GLY A 124 -14.76 -9.82 -11.37
N SER A 125 -14.89 -8.51 -11.62
CA SER A 125 -13.81 -7.70 -12.17
C SER A 125 -12.65 -7.51 -11.18
N CYS A 126 -12.97 -7.55 -9.88
CA CYS A 126 -12.00 -7.43 -8.78
C CYS A 126 -12.17 -8.62 -7.84
N VAL A 127 -11.17 -9.48 -7.79
CA VAL A 127 -11.18 -10.72 -7.00
C VAL A 127 -10.19 -10.66 -5.86
N ARG A 128 -10.60 -11.14 -4.68
CA ARG A 128 -9.75 -11.29 -3.51
C ARG A 128 -9.38 -12.75 -3.31
N VAL A 129 -8.10 -13.01 -3.12
CA VAL A 129 -7.57 -14.34 -2.78
C VAL A 129 -6.93 -14.26 -1.39
N ASP A 130 -7.45 -15.05 -0.44
CA ASP A 130 -6.93 -15.11 0.94
C ASP A 130 -5.88 -16.22 1.04
N LEU A 131 -4.62 -15.85 1.29
CA LEU A 131 -3.51 -16.77 1.51
C LEU A 131 -3.34 -16.99 3.02
N LYS A 132 -3.67 -18.18 3.50
CA LYS A 132 -3.64 -18.52 4.94
C LYS A 132 -2.41 -19.35 5.35
N GLN A 133 -1.77 -20.01 4.41
CA GLN A 133 -0.70 -20.95 4.70
C GLN A 133 0.65 -20.26 4.87
N ASN A 134 1.35 -20.58 5.96
CA ASN A 134 2.69 -20.11 6.23
C ASN A 134 3.71 -21.22 5.93
N PHE A 135 4.55 -20.97 4.94
CA PHE A 135 5.64 -21.88 4.51
C PHE A 135 7.02 -21.47 5.03
N ARG A 136 7.09 -20.41 5.84
CA ARG A 136 8.35 -19.82 6.32
C ARG A 136 8.74 -20.30 7.71
N SER A 137 7.75 -20.47 8.59
CA SER A 137 7.99 -20.67 10.03
C SER A 137 7.57 -22.05 10.48
N ARG A 138 8.23 -22.56 11.51
CA ARG A 138 7.81 -23.77 12.23
C ARG A 138 6.49 -23.56 12.95
N HIS A 139 5.76 -24.64 13.23
CA HIS A 139 4.45 -24.57 13.89
C HIS A 139 4.53 -23.93 15.28
N GLU A 140 5.61 -24.17 16.05
CA GLU A 140 5.77 -23.57 17.39
C GLU A 140 5.80 -22.03 17.34
N VAL A 141 6.39 -21.48 16.27
CA VAL A 141 6.44 -20.03 16.05
C VAL A 141 5.07 -19.49 15.66
N THR A 142 4.38 -20.15 14.73
CA THR A 142 3.06 -19.71 14.29
C THR A 142 2.02 -19.85 15.38
N ASP A 143 2.07 -20.91 16.19
CA ASP A 143 1.18 -21.13 17.32
C ASP A 143 1.39 -20.07 18.39
N CYS A 144 2.63 -19.76 18.75
CA CYS A 144 2.95 -18.69 19.70
C CYS A 144 2.47 -17.32 19.18
N VAL A 145 2.65 -17.02 17.90
CA VAL A 145 2.15 -15.76 17.28
C VAL A 145 0.62 -15.71 17.33
N ASN A 146 -0.05 -16.80 16.96
CA ASN A 146 -1.50 -16.88 17.00
C ASN A 146 -2.04 -16.68 18.43
N ASP A 147 -1.45 -17.36 19.43
CA ASP A 147 -1.86 -17.24 20.84
C ASP A 147 -1.74 -15.81 21.37
N LEU A 148 -0.66 -15.11 20.98
CA LEU A 148 -0.46 -13.71 21.38
C LEU A 148 -1.45 -12.78 20.69
N PHE A 149 -1.59 -12.89 19.37
CA PHE A 149 -2.40 -11.95 18.60
C PHE A 149 -3.91 -12.17 18.77
N LEU A 150 -4.37 -13.38 19.03
CA LEU A 150 -5.75 -13.65 19.45
C LEU A 150 -6.14 -12.91 20.73
N GLN A 151 -5.17 -12.60 21.60
CA GLN A 151 -5.42 -11.87 22.85
C GLN A 151 -5.23 -10.35 22.71
N LEU A 152 -4.35 -9.91 21.80
CA LEU A 152 -3.90 -8.51 21.76
C LEU A 152 -4.49 -7.73 20.59
N MET A 153 -4.77 -8.36 19.44
CA MET A 153 -5.16 -7.66 18.22
C MET A 153 -6.67 -7.66 18.04
N HIS A 154 -7.27 -6.49 18.25
CA HIS A 154 -8.69 -6.22 18.04
C HIS A 154 -8.84 -4.96 17.20
N ARG A 155 -10.05 -4.70 16.68
CA ARG A 155 -10.33 -3.49 15.90
C ARG A 155 -9.96 -2.19 16.60
N GLU A 156 -10.09 -2.13 17.93
CA GLU A 156 -9.73 -0.96 18.73
C GLU A 156 -8.22 -0.85 18.94
N LEU A 157 -7.52 -1.99 18.97
CA LEU A 157 -6.07 -2.08 19.13
C LEU A 157 -5.47 -2.84 17.95
N GLY A 158 -5.01 -2.11 16.96
CA GLY A 158 -4.42 -2.68 15.73
C GLY A 158 -5.27 -2.51 14.47
N GLY A 159 -6.52 -2.06 14.59
CA GLY A 159 -7.39 -1.76 13.44
C GLY A 159 -7.98 -2.97 12.72
N VAL A 160 -7.60 -4.19 13.13
CA VAL A 160 -8.01 -5.46 12.51
C VAL A 160 -8.41 -6.44 13.60
N GLU A 161 -9.42 -7.26 13.33
CA GLU A 161 -9.77 -8.40 14.20
C GLU A 161 -8.89 -9.59 13.84
N TYR A 162 -8.21 -10.16 14.85
CA TYR A 162 -7.42 -11.37 14.66
C TYR A 162 -8.27 -12.59 15.01
N ASP A 163 -8.82 -13.20 13.98
CA ASP A 163 -9.70 -14.37 14.07
C ASP A 163 -9.13 -15.57 13.29
N ALA A 164 -9.91 -16.60 13.10
CA ALA A 164 -9.52 -17.78 12.34
C ALA A 164 -9.18 -17.46 10.85
N ASP A 165 -9.71 -16.37 10.30
CA ASP A 165 -9.37 -15.96 8.93
C ASP A 165 -8.04 -15.20 8.87
N ALA A 166 -7.65 -14.55 9.96
CA ALA A 166 -6.39 -13.81 10.10
C ALA A 166 -5.23 -14.68 10.63
N ALA A 167 -5.52 -15.82 11.28
CA ALA A 167 -4.53 -16.70 11.89
C ALA A 167 -3.55 -17.31 10.87
N LEU A 168 -2.34 -17.61 11.32
CA LEU A 168 -1.30 -18.26 10.54
C LEU A 168 -1.45 -19.79 10.61
N TYR A 169 -1.47 -20.45 9.45
CA TYR A 169 -1.56 -21.90 9.36
C TYR A 169 -0.23 -22.48 8.85
N PRO A 170 0.53 -23.21 9.68
CA PRO A 170 1.81 -23.77 9.26
C PRO A 170 1.60 -24.81 8.16
N ALA A 171 2.36 -24.69 7.07
CA ALA A 171 2.29 -25.60 5.94
C ALA A 171 3.66 -26.15 5.50
N ALA A 172 4.75 -25.56 5.98
CA ALA A 172 6.09 -26.06 5.70
C ALA A 172 6.42 -27.27 6.59
N GLN A 173 7.10 -28.27 6.00
CA GLN A 173 7.68 -29.39 6.73
C GLN A 173 9.13 -29.05 7.10
N PHE A 174 9.43 -29.08 8.39
CA PHE A 174 10.78 -28.89 8.91
C PHE A 174 11.29 -30.20 9.51
N PRO A 175 12.59 -30.50 9.47
CA PRO A 175 13.17 -31.58 10.25
C PRO A 175 12.83 -31.41 11.72
N GLU A 176 12.64 -32.54 12.44
CA GLU A 176 12.54 -32.49 13.90
C GLU A 176 13.78 -31.79 14.47
N ALA A 177 13.57 -30.93 15.46
CA ALA A 177 14.70 -30.34 16.17
C ALA A 177 15.39 -31.47 16.94
N ASP A 178 16.66 -31.70 16.63
CA ASP A 178 17.48 -32.60 17.43
C ASP A 178 17.46 -32.04 18.86
N GLY A 179 16.86 -32.83 19.78
CA GLY A 179 16.65 -32.39 21.13
C GLY A 179 18.02 -32.14 21.81
N GLU A 180 18.27 -30.87 22.17
CA GLU A 180 19.16 -30.52 23.28
C GLU A 180 18.38 -30.27 24.56
#